data_1b521d3369ff3c07d613f5ebce5f3197
#
_entry.id   1b521d3369ff3c07d613f5ebce5f3197
#
_cell.length_a   1.000
_cell.length_b   1.000
_cell.length_c   1.000
_cell.angle_alpha   90.00
_cell.angle_beta   90.00
_cell.angle_gamma   90.00
#
_symmetry.space_group_name_H-M   'P 1'
#
loop_
_entity.id
_entity.type
_entity.pdbx_description
1 polymer ?
#
loop_
_entity_poly.entity_id
_entity_poly.type
_entity_poly.pdbx_seq_one_letter_code
_entity_poly.pdbx_strand_id
1 'polypeptide(L)'
;MPTISESKKGKIKIAVDYSDHNPPHFHVIKGKKTIALVSIRDAVVIEGFLPRVLLHRVLGWCVSHTKELLADWNLARQGKQPNWIDWTID
;
A
#
# COMPACT_ATOMS: atom_id res chain seq x y z
N MET A 1 8.53 -8.38 -4.14
CA MET A 1 7.42 -7.45 -3.80
C MET A 1 7.95 -6.02 -3.92
N PRO A 2 7.60 -5.31 -4.97
CA PRO A 2 8.14 -3.96 -5.15
C PRO A 2 7.53 -2.95 -4.18
N THR A 3 8.40 -2.14 -3.59
CA THR A 3 7.99 -1.02 -2.74
C THR A 3 7.57 0.14 -3.63
N ILE A 4 6.40 0.71 -3.36
CA ILE A 4 5.84 1.82 -4.15
C ILE A 4 5.75 3.12 -3.36
N SER A 5 5.93 3.08 -2.05
CA SER A 5 5.98 4.28 -1.22
C SER A 5 6.69 3.98 0.10
N GLU A 6 7.17 5.03 0.74
CA GLU A 6 7.89 4.90 2.00
C GLU A 6 7.71 6.16 2.82
N SER A 7 7.46 6.01 4.13
CA SER A 7 7.37 7.17 5.02
C SER A 7 8.72 7.89 5.11
N LYS A 8 8.70 9.18 5.44
CA LYS A 8 9.92 10.00 5.50
C LYS A 8 11.01 9.43 6.39
N LYS A 9 10.63 8.76 7.44
CA LYS A 9 11.58 8.14 8.39
C LYS A 9 11.93 6.70 8.00
N GLY A 10 11.42 6.21 6.88
CA GLY A 10 11.71 4.87 6.38
C GLY A 10 11.18 3.74 7.23
N LYS A 11 10.28 4.02 8.18
CA LYS A 11 9.74 3.01 9.09
C LYS A 11 8.60 2.20 8.48
N ILE A 12 7.82 2.84 7.62
CA ILE A 12 6.66 2.23 6.96
C ILE A 12 6.90 2.21 5.46
N LYS A 13 6.69 1.06 4.85
CA LYS A 13 6.78 0.90 3.40
C LYS A 13 5.45 0.38 2.88
N ILE A 14 5.09 0.79 1.69
CA ILE A 14 3.92 0.29 0.97
C ILE A 14 4.41 -0.48 -0.23
N ALA A 15 3.87 -1.67 -0.43
CA ALA A 15 4.29 -2.54 -1.54
C ALA A 15 3.10 -3.25 -2.16
N VAL A 16 3.23 -3.59 -3.44
CA VAL A 16 2.31 -4.48 -4.13
C VAL A 16 3.08 -5.72 -4.59
N ASP A 17 2.42 -6.86 -4.66
CA ASP A 17 3.06 -8.11 -5.04
C ASP A 17 2.63 -8.48 -6.47
N TYR A 18 3.58 -8.99 -7.26
CA TYR A 18 3.31 -9.42 -8.63
C TYR A 18 2.33 -10.59 -8.72
N SER A 19 2.26 -11.41 -7.68
CA SER A 19 1.43 -12.62 -7.66
C SER A 19 0.19 -12.52 -6.77
N ASP A 20 -0.15 -11.34 -6.30
CA ASP A 20 -1.33 -11.15 -5.46
C ASP A 20 -2.63 -11.37 -6.25
N HIS A 21 -3.68 -11.75 -5.52
CA HIS A 21 -5.01 -12.01 -6.06
C HIS A 21 -5.98 -10.90 -5.69
N ASN A 22 -7.08 -10.77 -6.44
CA ASN A 22 -8.16 -9.83 -6.13
C ASN A 22 -8.72 -10.06 -4.71
N PRO A 23 -9.21 -9.03 -4.02
CA PRO A 23 -9.36 -7.66 -4.52
C PRO A 23 -8.03 -6.90 -4.57
N PRO A 24 -7.95 -5.80 -5.35
CA PRO A 24 -6.76 -4.96 -5.37
C PRO A 24 -6.41 -4.47 -3.97
N HIS A 25 -5.18 -4.71 -3.56
CA HIS A 25 -4.71 -4.35 -2.22
C HIS A 25 -3.22 -4.06 -2.21
N PHE A 26 -2.76 -3.44 -1.14
CA PHE A 26 -1.34 -3.23 -0.91
C PHE A 26 -0.94 -3.73 0.47
N HIS A 27 0.35 -3.99 0.62
CA HIS A 27 0.96 -4.43 1.87
C HIS A 27 1.48 -3.22 2.63
N VAL A 28 1.21 -3.16 3.92
CA VAL A 28 1.82 -2.19 4.82
C VAL A 28 2.93 -2.93 5.56
N ILE A 29 4.16 -2.49 5.39
CA ILE A 29 5.34 -3.15 5.92
C ILE A 29 6.00 -2.26 6.97
N LYS A 30 6.25 -2.83 8.14
CA LYS A 30 7.02 -2.16 9.20
C LYS A 30 8.30 -2.96 9.42
N GLY A 31 9.44 -2.31 9.18
CA GLY A 31 10.71 -3.03 9.18
C GLY A 31 10.75 -4.05 8.04
N LYS A 32 10.83 -5.32 8.37
CA LYS A 32 10.85 -6.41 7.39
C LYS A 32 9.56 -7.23 7.35
N LYS A 33 8.53 -6.77 8.06
CA LYS A 33 7.32 -7.57 8.25
C LYS A 33 6.09 -6.84 7.70
N THR A 34 5.29 -7.57 6.90
CA THR A 34 3.95 -7.09 6.52
C THR A 34 3.06 -7.15 7.75
N ILE A 35 2.51 -6.01 8.15
CA ILE A 35 1.65 -5.91 9.33
C ILE A 35 0.17 -5.83 8.97
N ALA A 36 -0.15 -5.43 7.76
CA ALA A 36 -1.54 -5.34 7.30
C ALA A 36 -1.64 -5.35 5.78
N LEU A 37 -2.79 -5.78 5.30
CA LEU A 37 -3.20 -5.63 3.91
C LEU A 37 -4.37 -4.67 3.86
N VAL A 38 -4.36 -3.75 2.90
CA VAL A 38 -5.40 -2.71 2.75
C VAL A 38 -6.03 -2.79 1.38
N SER A 39 -7.36 -2.85 1.32
CA SER A 39 -8.11 -2.78 0.07
C SER A 39 -7.98 -1.39 -0.53
N ILE A 40 -7.54 -1.30 -1.80
CA ILE A 40 -7.37 -0.03 -2.48
C ILE A 40 -8.72 0.64 -2.74
N ARG A 41 -9.71 -0.11 -3.22
CA ARG A 41 -11.00 0.44 -3.59
C ARG A 41 -11.84 0.86 -2.40
N ASP A 42 -11.80 0.06 -1.34
CA ASP A 42 -12.65 0.29 -0.17
C ASP A 42 -11.96 1.09 0.93
N ALA A 43 -10.63 1.24 0.85
CA ALA A 43 -9.80 1.90 1.87
C ALA A 43 -10.08 1.32 3.26
N VAL A 44 -10.00 0.00 3.35
CA VAL A 44 -10.19 -0.72 4.63
C VAL A 44 -9.09 -1.77 4.79
N VAL A 45 -8.74 -2.05 6.04
CA VAL A 45 -7.82 -3.15 6.36
C VAL A 45 -8.56 -4.48 6.17
N ILE A 46 -8.04 -5.33 5.30
CA ILE A 46 -8.64 -6.64 5.03
C ILE A 46 -7.92 -7.77 5.76
N GLU A 47 -6.71 -7.55 6.21
CA GLU A 47 -5.95 -8.53 6.96
C GLU A 47 -4.92 -7.82 7.82
N GLY A 48 -4.64 -8.35 9.01
CA GLY A 48 -3.66 -7.77 9.92
C GLY A 48 -4.22 -6.62 10.75
N PHE A 49 -3.32 -5.79 11.28
CA PHE A 49 -3.69 -4.73 12.21
C PHE A 49 -2.81 -3.50 12.02
N LEU A 50 -3.44 -2.32 12.05
CA LEU A 50 -2.74 -1.03 12.07
C LEU A 50 -3.12 -0.28 13.34
N PRO A 51 -2.14 0.22 14.11
CA PRO A 51 -2.44 1.10 15.24
C PRO A 51 -3.22 2.31 14.78
N ARG A 52 -4.06 2.86 15.66
CA ARG A 52 -5.05 3.89 15.33
C ARG A 52 -4.51 5.06 14.50
N VAL A 53 -3.40 5.66 14.94
CA VAL A 53 -2.83 6.81 14.23
C VAL A 53 -2.33 6.41 12.85
N LEU A 54 -1.62 5.30 12.75
CA LEU A 54 -1.14 4.79 11.48
C LEU A 54 -2.29 4.40 10.56
N LEU A 55 -3.33 3.78 11.11
CA LEU A 55 -4.53 3.43 10.38
C LEU A 55 -5.13 4.64 9.65
N HIS A 56 -5.35 5.74 10.38
CA HIS A 56 -5.91 6.95 9.79
C HIS A 56 -5.02 7.54 8.71
N ARG A 57 -3.71 7.54 8.92
CA ARG A 57 -2.75 8.05 7.94
C ARG A 57 -2.73 7.20 6.66
N VAL A 58 -2.64 5.89 6.81
CA VAL A 58 -2.60 4.97 5.67
C VAL A 58 -3.91 5.03 4.88
N LEU A 59 -5.06 4.98 5.54
CA LEU A 59 -6.34 5.02 4.84
C LEU A 59 -6.58 6.36 4.15
N GLY A 60 -6.21 7.48 4.79
CA GLY A 60 -6.30 8.80 4.17
C GLY A 60 -5.41 8.91 2.93
N TRP A 61 -4.19 8.41 3.01
CA TRP A 61 -3.27 8.34 1.88
C TRP A 61 -3.85 7.47 0.75
N CYS A 62 -4.42 6.32 1.10
CA CYS A 62 -5.06 5.42 0.14
C CYS A 62 -6.17 6.13 -0.64
N VAL A 63 -7.06 6.83 0.06
CA VAL A 63 -8.15 7.58 -0.58
C VAL A 63 -7.60 8.66 -1.51
N SER A 64 -6.55 9.36 -1.10
CA SER A 64 -5.95 10.43 -1.90
C SER A 64 -5.23 9.92 -3.15
N HIS A 65 -4.80 8.65 -3.15
CA HIS A 65 -4.00 8.08 -4.24
C HIS A 65 -4.64 6.85 -4.88
N THR A 66 -5.95 6.73 -4.82
CA THR A 66 -6.66 5.54 -5.31
C THR A 66 -6.33 5.21 -6.76
N LYS A 67 -6.33 6.22 -7.65
CA LYS A 67 -6.03 6.00 -9.07
C LYS A 67 -4.62 5.49 -9.30
N GLU A 68 -3.66 6.10 -8.61
CA GLU A 68 -2.25 5.71 -8.71
C GLU A 68 -2.03 4.30 -8.16
N LEU A 69 -2.69 3.97 -7.05
CA LEU A 69 -2.60 2.64 -6.45
C LEU A 69 -3.20 1.56 -7.35
N LEU A 70 -4.35 1.84 -7.96
CA LEU A 70 -4.97 0.89 -8.90
C LEU A 70 -4.10 0.71 -10.14
N ALA A 71 -3.47 1.78 -10.64
CA ALA A 71 -2.54 1.68 -11.76
C ALA A 71 -1.34 0.79 -11.41
N ASP A 72 -0.78 0.96 -10.22
CA ASP A 72 0.33 0.14 -9.73
C ASP A 72 -0.07 -1.32 -9.55
N TRP A 73 -1.28 -1.56 -9.03
CA TRP A 73 -1.82 -2.91 -8.93
C TRP A 73 -1.87 -3.59 -10.30
N ASN A 74 -2.39 -2.87 -11.31
CA ASN A 74 -2.51 -3.41 -12.67
C ASN A 74 -1.14 -3.66 -13.30
N LEU A 75 -0.17 -2.76 -13.10
CA LEU A 75 1.19 -2.94 -13.59
C LEU A 75 1.83 -4.19 -12.97
N ALA A 76 1.71 -4.35 -11.67
CA ALA A 76 2.27 -5.51 -10.98
C ALA A 76 1.66 -6.82 -11.49
N ARG A 77 0.35 -6.84 -11.76
CA ARG A 77 -0.32 -8.02 -12.30
C ARG A 77 0.15 -8.37 -13.71
N GLN A 78 0.66 -7.41 -14.46
CA GLN A 78 1.24 -7.63 -15.78
C GLN A 78 2.73 -7.97 -15.71
N GLY A 79 3.29 -8.07 -14.50
CA GLY A 79 4.72 -8.31 -14.31
C GLY A 79 5.57 -7.08 -14.60
N LYS A 80 4.96 -5.89 -14.63
CA LYS A 80 5.66 -4.64 -14.91
C LYS A 80 5.99 -3.92 -13.61
N GLN A 81 7.03 -3.07 -13.64
CA GLN A 81 7.45 -2.30 -12.48
C GLN A 81 6.41 -1.23 -12.14
N PRO A 82 5.85 -1.24 -10.92
CA PRO A 82 4.95 -0.17 -10.48
C PRO A 82 5.68 1.16 -10.32
N ASN A 83 4.94 2.26 -10.38
CA ASN A 83 5.46 3.60 -10.21
C ASN A 83 5.53 3.98 -8.73
N TRP A 84 6.51 4.80 -8.38
CA TRP A 84 6.61 5.35 -7.03
C TRP A 84 5.48 6.36 -6.78
N ILE A 85 4.87 6.27 -5.60
CA ILE A 85 3.84 7.21 -5.14
C ILE A 85 4.36 7.89 -3.88
N ASP A 86 4.37 9.22 -3.87
CA ASP A 86 4.88 9.96 -2.72
C ASP A 86 4.05 9.69 -1.46
N TRP A 87 4.76 9.56 -0.34
CA TRP A 87 4.14 9.48 0.97
C TRP A 87 3.81 10.90 1.44
N THR A 88 2.54 11.30 1.31
CA THR A 88 2.11 12.70 1.49
C THR A 88 1.50 13.01 2.85
N ILE A 89 1.51 12.07 3.78
CA ILE A 89 0.79 12.18 5.05
C ILE A 89 1.66 12.30 6.30
N ASP A 90 2.93 12.39 6.17
CA ASP A 90 3.84 12.65 7.30
C ASP A 90 4.06 14.15 7.45
#